data_86761bb3a74b93bb7a257a4842173910
#
_entry.id   86761bb3a74b93bb7a257a4842173910
#
_cell.length_a   1.000
_cell.length_b   1.000
_cell.length_c   1.000
_cell.angle_alpha   90.00
_cell.angle_beta   90.00
_cell.angle_gamma   90.00
#
_symmetry.space_group_name_H-M   'P 1'
#
loop_
_entity.id
_entity.type
_entity.pdbx_description
1 polymer ?
#
loop_
_entity_poly.entity_id
_entity_poly.type
_entity_poly.pdbx_seq_one_letter_code
_entity_poly.pdbx_strand_id
1 'polypeptide(L)'
;GQTALLEDIAVPVENLAAVCEDLQQLFSEHNYPESIIFGHAKDGNIHFLVVEDFRNKAGLDRYEKFTEDMVTLVLNTHGTLKAEHGTGRIMAPFVARQYGPDLYRIMRQVKKSVDPAGVLNRGTIITDDPKLHLKEVKLTPTVQDEVDRCVECGYCEPVCPSRDLTLTPRQRIVMQRAIAQARADGDEELATDLEERATYPVVQTCAVDGMCQTNCPVHINTGDLVRRLRAEHNPAVWQATWDLAAKGWGPFVTAASAGMSAIKPVPAAATNV
;
A
#
# COMPACT_ATOMS: atom_id res chain seq x y z
N GLY A 1 4.19 10.52 -4.00
CA GLY A 1 3.38 9.81 -3.03
C GLY A 1 3.99 9.86 -1.65
N GLN A 2 3.16 9.70 -0.66
CA GLN A 2 3.59 9.62 0.75
C GLN A 2 3.51 8.17 1.21
N THR A 3 4.42 7.77 2.10
CA THR A 3 4.42 6.45 2.72
C THR A 3 3.88 6.56 4.14
N ALA A 4 2.90 5.75 4.47
CA ALA A 4 2.39 5.61 5.83
C ALA A 4 3.22 4.55 6.56
N LEU A 5 3.81 4.91 7.68
CA LEU A 5 4.53 4.01 8.59
C LEU A 5 3.71 3.81 9.85
N LEU A 6 3.48 2.56 10.18
CA LEU A 6 2.84 2.14 11.42
C LEU A 6 3.91 1.74 12.42
N GLU A 7 3.97 2.46 13.53
CA GLU A 7 4.83 2.15 14.65
C GLU A 7 4.07 1.47 15.77
N ASP A 8 4.80 0.79 16.63
CA ASP A 8 4.27 -0.08 17.67
C ASP A 8 5.19 -0.08 18.88
N ILE A 9 4.78 0.60 19.93
CA ILE A 9 5.53 0.69 21.19
C ILE A 9 4.67 0.17 22.34
N ALA A 10 5.29 -0.15 23.46
CA ALA A 10 4.55 -0.35 24.70
C ALA A 10 5.27 0.33 25.87
N VAL A 11 4.47 0.82 26.80
CA VAL A 11 4.93 1.48 28.02
C VAL A 11 4.19 0.90 29.25
N PRO A 12 4.72 1.05 30.47
CA PRO A 12 3.96 0.74 31.67
C PRO A 12 2.59 1.46 31.63
N VAL A 13 1.52 0.74 32.01
CA VAL A 13 0.14 1.25 31.85
C VAL A 13 -0.08 2.58 32.59
N GLU A 14 0.58 2.76 33.73
CA GLU A 14 0.57 4.01 34.50
C GLU A 14 1.15 5.20 33.74
N ASN A 15 2.02 4.97 32.77
CA ASN A 15 2.65 6.00 31.94
C ASN A 15 1.88 6.26 30.62
N LEU A 16 0.87 5.46 30.30
CA LEU A 16 0.21 5.45 28.99
C LEU A 16 -0.32 6.82 28.59
N ALA A 17 -1.04 7.50 29.49
CA ALA A 17 -1.64 8.80 29.19
C ALA A 17 -0.56 9.86 28.93
N ALA A 18 0.44 9.94 29.79
CA ALA A 18 1.54 10.90 29.66
C ALA A 18 2.32 10.67 28.35
N VAL A 19 2.62 9.42 28.01
CA VAL A 19 3.34 9.11 26.74
C VAL A 19 2.50 9.42 25.52
N CYS A 20 1.17 9.24 25.57
CA CYS A 20 0.30 9.67 24.47
C CYS A 20 0.32 11.20 24.28
N GLU A 21 0.32 11.98 25.38
CA GLU A 21 0.44 13.44 25.34
C GLU A 21 1.79 13.87 24.77
N ASP A 22 2.88 13.28 25.26
CA ASP A 22 4.24 13.56 24.77
C ASP A 22 4.41 13.18 23.27
N LEU A 23 3.82 12.07 22.83
CA LEU A 23 3.81 11.70 21.40
C LEU A 23 3.06 12.73 20.55
N GLN A 24 1.92 13.24 21.02
CA GLN A 24 1.19 14.30 20.30
C GLN A 24 2.03 15.58 20.20
N GLN A 25 2.78 15.90 21.25
CA GLN A 25 3.72 17.01 21.20
C GLN A 25 4.84 16.75 20.18
N LEU A 26 5.46 15.58 20.18
CA LEU A 26 6.47 15.21 19.18
C LEU A 26 5.94 15.28 17.74
N PHE A 27 4.69 14.83 17.50
CA PHE A 27 4.08 14.99 16.17
C PHE A 27 3.98 16.46 15.75
N SER A 28 3.63 17.35 16.68
CA SER A 28 3.58 18.78 16.42
C SER A 28 4.97 19.38 16.15
N GLU A 29 5.95 19.04 16.97
CA GLU A 29 7.33 19.54 16.88
C GLU A 29 8.02 19.11 15.57
N HIS A 30 7.74 17.88 15.11
CA HIS A 30 8.27 17.33 13.88
C HIS A 30 7.36 17.54 12.66
N ASN A 31 6.29 18.32 12.79
CA ASN A 31 5.36 18.65 11.72
C ASN A 31 4.69 17.41 11.08
N TYR A 32 4.13 16.55 11.93
CA TYR A 32 3.29 15.40 11.56
C TYR A 32 1.82 15.58 12.03
N PRO A 33 1.09 16.62 11.56
CA PRO A 33 -0.21 16.98 12.09
C PRO A 33 -1.32 15.96 11.85
N GLU A 34 -1.14 15.06 10.88
CA GLU A 34 -2.12 14.03 10.52
C GLU A 34 -1.85 12.69 11.22
N SER A 35 -0.88 12.64 12.14
CA SER A 35 -0.59 11.44 12.90
C SER A 35 -1.72 11.09 13.86
N ILE A 36 -2.01 9.80 13.98
CA ILE A 36 -3.05 9.27 14.86
C ILE A 36 -2.44 8.26 15.82
N ILE A 37 -3.01 8.21 17.04
CA ILE A 37 -2.65 7.25 18.09
C ILE A 37 -3.84 6.33 18.32
N PHE A 38 -3.59 5.03 18.41
CA PHE A 38 -4.55 4.00 18.79
C PHE A 38 -3.79 2.84 19.46
N GLY A 39 -4.45 1.79 19.91
CA GLY A 39 -3.73 0.66 20.49
C GLY A 39 -4.54 -0.12 21.51
N HIS A 40 -3.80 -0.90 22.32
CA HIS A 40 -4.36 -1.78 23.34
C HIS A 40 -4.06 -1.23 24.72
N ALA A 41 -4.86 -0.25 25.16
CA ALA A 41 -4.61 0.53 26.38
C ALA A 41 -4.41 -0.34 27.65
N LYS A 42 -5.12 -1.47 27.73
CA LYS A 42 -4.98 -2.42 28.85
C LYS A 42 -3.55 -2.96 29.02
N ASP A 43 -2.84 -3.09 27.88
CA ASP A 43 -1.51 -3.69 27.82
C ASP A 43 -0.40 -2.63 27.70
N GLY A 44 -0.76 -1.33 27.79
CA GLY A 44 0.17 -0.23 27.59
C GLY A 44 0.71 -0.13 26.16
N ASN A 45 0.09 -0.84 25.20
CA ASN A 45 0.52 -0.86 23.82
C ASN A 45 -0.08 0.31 23.05
N ILE A 46 0.79 1.02 22.35
CA ILE A 46 0.46 2.21 21.54
C ILE A 46 0.91 1.95 20.11
N HIS A 47 -0.03 2.05 19.18
CA HIS A 47 0.24 2.19 17.76
C HIS A 47 0.10 3.64 17.35
N PHE A 48 0.90 4.07 16.42
CA PHE A 48 0.70 5.36 15.79
C PHE A 48 1.13 5.33 14.33
N LEU A 49 0.52 6.21 13.55
CA LEU A 49 0.75 6.32 12.12
C LEU A 49 1.47 7.63 11.81
N VAL A 50 2.59 7.53 11.12
CA VAL A 50 3.36 8.66 10.58
C VAL A 50 3.32 8.60 9.06
N VAL A 51 3.04 9.73 8.41
CA VAL A 51 3.00 9.83 6.95
C VAL A 51 4.14 10.73 6.48
N GLU A 52 5.01 10.19 5.61
CA GLU A 52 6.21 10.90 5.15
C GLU A 52 6.50 10.66 3.67
N ASP A 53 7.15 11.64 3.03
CA ASP A 53 7.70 11.51 1.68
C ASP A 53 9.21 11.22 1.74
N PHE A 54 9.55 9.96 1.66
CA PHE A 54 10.94 9.48 1.71
C PHE A 54 11.74 9.66 0.41
N ARG A 55 11.16 10.25 -0.63
CA ARG A 55 11.86 10.53 -1.89
C ARG A 55 12.82 11.71 -1.77
N ASN A 56 12.67 12.50 -0.74
CA ASN A 56 13.51 13.68 -0.53
C ASN A 56 14.26 13.62 0.80
N LYS A 57 15.40 14.32 0.83
CA LYS A 57 16.27 14.36 2.01
C LYS A 57 15.59 15.00 3.23
N ALA A 58 14.75 16.00 3.03
CA ALA A 58 14.10 16.70 4.14
C ALA A 58 13.12 15.78 4.89
N GLY A 59 12.39 14.90 4.18
CA GLY A 59 11.55 13.88 4.79
C GLY A 59 12.36 12.86 5.58
N LEU A 60 13.46 12.36 5.01
CA LEU A 60 14.36 11.44 5.72
C LEU A 60 14.96 12.07 6.97
N ASP A 61 15.46 13.31 6.89
CA ASP A 61 16.04 14.04 8.03
C ASP A 61 14.99 14.31 9.12
N ARG A 62 13.74 14.59 8.75
CA ARG A 62 12.64 14.78 9.70
C ARG A 62 12.30 13.47 10.41
N TYR A 63 12.16 12.38 9.65
CA TYR A 63 11.88 11.06 10.20
C TYR A 63 13.02 10.56 11.12
N GLU A 64 14.29 10.78 10.76
CA GLU A 64 15.44 10.46 11.61
C GLU A 64 15.32 11.14 12.98
N LYS A 65 15.06 12.45 13.00
CA LYS A 65 14.94 13.23 14.24
C LYS A 65 13.74 12.78 15.07
N PHE A 66 12.58 12.65 14.44
CA PHE A 66 11.39 12.15 15.10
C PHE A 66 11.62 10.78 15.75
N THR A 67 12.26 9.84 15.01
CA THR A 67 12.54 8.50 15.52
C THR A 67 13.49 8.53 16.72
N GLU A 68 14.52 9.37 16.72
CA GLU A 68 15.43 9.54 17.86
C GLU A 68 14.71 10.08 19.09
N ASP A 69 13.87 11.08 18.94
CA ASP A 69 13.12 11.66 20.04
C ASP A 69 12.06 10.68 20.59
N MET A 70 11.36 9.98 19.72
CA MET A 70 10.44 8.92 20.10
C MET A 70 11.14 7.78 20.85
N VAL A 71 12.29 7.31 20.37
CA VAL A 71 13.09 6.29 21.04
C VAL A 71 13.51 6.78 22.43
N THR A 72 13.91 8.03 22.54
CA THR A 72 14.29 8.64 23.83
C THR A 72 13.11 8.68 24.80
N LEU A 73 11.95 9.13 24.35
CA LEU A 73 10.72 9.17 25.14
C LEU A 73 10.37 7.77 25.68
N VAL A 74 10.30 6.78 24.79
CA VAL A 74 9.88 5.41 25.14
C VAL A 74 10.86 4.76 26.13
N LEU A 75 12.17 4.88 25.92
CA LEU A 75 13.16 4.28 26.80
C LEU A 75 13.23 4.97 28.17
N ASN A 76 13.05 6.28 28.24
CA ASN A 76 13.01 7.05 29.48
C ASN A 76 11.78 6.69 30.35
N THR A 77 10.71 6.21 29.73
CA THR A 77 9.49 5.76 30.42
C THR A 77 9.49 4.25 30.69
N HIS A 78 10.63 3.59 30.57
CA HIS A 78 10.79 2.15 30.73
C HIS A 78 9.94 1.30 29.78
N GLY A 79 9.66 1.86 28.59
CA GLY A 79 8.92 1.19 27.54
C GLY A 79 9.77 0.31 26.66
N THR A 80 9.11 -0.31 25.69
CA THR A 80 9.75 -1.10 24.62
C THR A 80 9.43 -0.51 23.26
N LEU A 81 10.44 -0.50 22.39
CA LEU A 81 10.36 0.12 21.05
C LEU A 81 9.53 -0.67 20.04
N LYS A 82 9.27 -1.94 20.32
CA LYS A 82 8.34 -2.80 19.59
C LYS A 82 7.64 -3.74 20.56
N ALA A 83 6.32 -3.74 20.52
CA ALA A 83 5.49 -4.57 21.39
C ALA A 83 5.08 -5.88 20.69
N GLU A 84 4.28 -5.82 19.62
CA GLU A 84 3.73 -6.98 18.94
C GLU A 84 4.13 -7.11 17.45
N HIS A 85 4.54 -6.02 16.78
CA HIS A 85 4.87 -6.05 15.34
C HIS A 85 6.31 -6.53 15.04
N GLY A 86 7.10 -6.85 16.07
CA GLY A 86 8.49 -7.27 15.93
C GLY A 86 9.45 -6.11 15.61
N THR A 87 10.70 -6.28 16.07
CA THR A 87 11.75 -5.23 15.95
C THR A 87 12.09 -4.88 14.50
N GLY A 88 12.16 -5.89 13.63
CA GLY A 88 12.47 -5.71 12.22
C GLY A 88 13.79 -4.99 11.96
N ARG A 89 13.86 -4.26 10.85
CA ARG A 89 14.98 -3.38 10.46
C ARG A 89 14.84 -1.98 11.04
N ILE A 90 13.60 -1.52 11.23
CA ILE A 90 13.30 -0.14 11.63
C ILE A 90 13.86 0.15 13.02
N MET A 91 13.65 -0.75 13.99
CA MET A 91 14.14 -0.57 15.35
C MET A 91 15.49 -1.29 15.64
N ALA A 92 16.06 -2.01 14.67
CA ALA A 92 17.33 -2.69 14.83
C ALA A 92 18.49 -1.77 15.32
N PRO A 93 18.65 -0.52 14.86
CA PRO A 93 19.70 0.38 15.35
C PRO A 93 19.60 0.71 16.84
N PHE A 94 18.41 0.58 17.42
CA PHE A 94 18.12 1.00 18.79
C PHE A 94 18.10 -0.16 19.80
N VAL A 95 18.22 -1.42 19.35
CA VAL A 95 18.17 -2.61 20.20
C VAL A 95 19.25 -2.60 21.27
N ALA A 96 20.48 -2.22 20.91
CA ALA A 96 21.58 -2.11 21.88
C ALA A 96 21.29 -1.06 22.96
N ARG A 97 20.61 0.03 22.61
CA ARG A 97 20.21 1.10 23.53
C ARG A 97 19.10 0.64 24.47
N GLN A 98 18.14 -0.14 23.97
CA GLN A 98 17.03 -0.68 24.78
C GLN A 98 17.49 -1.74 25.77
N TYR A 99 18.31 -2.69 25.35
CA TYR A 99 18.67 -3.85 26.17
C TYR A 99 20.04 -3.76 26.85
N GLY A 100 20.82 -2.76 26.50
CA GLY A 100 22.17 -2.59 27.00
C GLY A 100 23.22 -3.47 26.29
N PRO A 101 24.52 -3.17 26.50
CA PRO A 101 25.60 -3.80 25.74
C PRO A 101 25.75 -5.31 26.03
N ASP A 102 25.47 -5.77 27.25
CA ASP A 102 25.68 -7.17 27.61
C ASP A 102 24.64 -8.08 26.98
N LEU A 103 23.35 -7.73 27.06
CA LEU A 103 22.29 -8.50 26.40
C LEU A 103 22.43 -8.45 24.89
N TYR A 104 22.76 -7.29 24.35
CA TYR A 104 22.98 -7.17 22.90
C TYR A 104 24.16 -8.03 22.42
N ARG A 105 25.23 -8.12 23.19
CA ARG A 105 26.36 -9.02 22.92
C ARG A 105 25.92 -10.49 22.89
N ILE A 106 25.06 -10.90 23.82
CA ILE A 106 24.49 -12.26 23.83
C ILE A 106 23.65 -12.51 22.58
N MET A 107 22.77 -11.56 22.22
CA MET A 107 21.96 -11.65 20.98
C MET A 107 22.85 -11.86 19.74
N ARG A 108 23.96 -11.12 19.64
CA ARG A 108 24.95 -11.28 18.56
C ARG A 108 25.64 -12.64 18.57
N GLN A 109 25.96 -13.17 19.75
CA GLN A 109 26.57 -14.51 19.89
C GLN A 109 25.61 -15.61 19.45
N VAL A 110 24.33 -15.54 19.87
CA VAL A 110 23.28 -16.46 19.43
C VAL A 110 23.13 -16.42 17.91
N LYS A 111 23.03 -15.22 17.33
CA LYS A 111 22.97 -15.06 15.88
C LYS A 111 24.15 -15.71 15.19
N LYS A 112 25.37 -15.44 15.64
CA LYS A 112 26.60 -15.98 15.06
C LYS A 112 26.73 -17.50 15.17
N SER A 113 26.19 -18.10 16.25
CA SER A 113 26.23 -19.56 16.46
C SER A 113 25.36 -20.33 15.47
N VAL A 114 24.21 -19.74 15.04
CA VAL A 114 23.27 -20.38 14.11
C VAL A 114 23.42 -19.90 12.67
N ASP A 115 24.04 -18.75 12.47
CA ASP A 115 24.29 -18.14 11.16
C ASP A 115 25.70 -17.54 11.10
N PRO A 116 26.74 -18.39 11.10
CA PRO A 116 28.13 -17.92 11.11
C PRO A 116 28.51 -17.14 9.86
N ALA A 117 27.88 -17.42 8.73
CA ALA A 117 28.09 -16.71 7.45
C ALA A 117 27.28 -15.40 7.33
N GLY A 118 26.33 -15.14 8.24
CA GLY A 118 25.52 -13.93 8.27
C GLY A 118 24.63 -13.78 7.05
N VAL A 119 24.05 -14.85 6.53
CA VAL A 119 23.20 -14.83 5.32
C VAL A 119 21.72 -14.69 5.62
N LEU A 120 21.27 -15.04 6.84
CA LEU A 120 19.87 -15.04 7.23
C LEU A 120 19.45 -13.67 7.78
N ASN A 121 18.35 -13.10 7.30
CA ASN A 121 17.71 -11.87 7.82
C ASN A 121 18.70 -10.76 8.20
N ARG A 122 19.54 -10.36 7.27
CA ARG A 122 20.56 -9.33 7.51
C ARG A 122 19.93 -8.01 7.97
N GLY A 123 20.47 -7.44 9.04
CA GLY A 123 20.01 -6.17 9.58
C GLY A 123 18.68 -6.23 10.34
N THR A 124 18.12 -7.42 10.57
CA THR A 124 16.92 -7.60 11.40
C THR A 124 17.34 -7.85 12.85
N ILE A 125 16.84 -7.05 13.79
CA ILE A 125 17.17 -7.03 15.22
C ILE A 125 18.63 -6.61 15.49
N ILE A 126 19.58 -7.17 14.75
CA ILE A 126 21.01 -6.96 14.94
C ILE A 126 21.60 -6.25 13.73
N THR A 127 22.24 -5.09 13.98
CA THR A 127 22.90 -4.30 12.93
C THR A 127 24.10 -3.55 13.51
N ASP A 128 25.11 -3.32 12.67
CA ASP A 128 26.19 -2.38 12.96
C ASP A 128 25.96 -1.02 12.26
N ASP A 129 24.88 -0.89 11.50
CA ASP A 129 24.52 0.32 10.79
C ASP A 129 23.52 1.15 11.62
N PRO A 130 23.94 2.29 12.19
CA PRO A 130 23.07 3.11 13.04
C PRO A 130 21.96 3.82 12.25
N LYS A 131 22.05 3.86 10.91
CA LYS A 131 21.09 4.51 10.02
C LYS A 131 20.34 3.51 9.14
N LEU A 132 20.30 2.22 9.53
CA LEU A 132 19.63 1.20 8.74
C LEU A 132 18.13 1.49 8.52
N HIS A 133 17.47 2.08 9.51
CA HIS A 133 16.05 2.45 9.46
C HIS A 133 15.72 3.53 8.42
N LEU A 134 16.72 4.25 7.91
CA LEU A 134 16.58 5.27 6.88
C LEU A 134 16.91 4.76 5.47
N LYS A 135 17.39 3.52 5.36
CA LYS A 135 17.83 2.94 4.08
C LYS A 135 16.78 2.04 3.48
N GLU A 136 16.62 2.12 2.16
CA GLU A 136 15.68 1.27 1.42
C GLU A 136 14.26 1.31 2.00
N VAL A 137 13.84 2.49 2.43
CA VAL A 137 12.48 2.71 2.92
C VAL A 137 11.53 2.55 1.75
N LYS A 138 10.40 1.87 1.99
CA LYS A 138 9.39 1.65 0.96
C LYS A 138 8.89 2.98 0.41
N LEU A 139 8.99 3.16 -0.90
CA LEU A 139 8.43 4.28 -1.61
C LEU A 139 7.04 3.92 -2.15
N THR A 140 6.15 4.89 -2.14
CA THR A 140 4.80 4.77 -2.72
C THR A 140 4.62 5.86 -3.77
N PRO A 141 5.17 5.68 -4.98
CA PRO A 141 5.02 6.66 -6.03
C PRO A 141 3.54 6.85 -6.40
N THR A 142 3.19 8.08 -6.76
CA THR A 142 1.87 8.39 -7.30
C THR A 142 1.70 7.72 -8.67
N VAL A 143 0.49 7.25 -8.94
CA VAL A 143 0.11 6.59 -10.19
C VAL A 143 -1.05 7.34 -10.83
N GLN A 144 -2.18 7.35 -10.15
CA GLN A 144 -3.42 7.99 -10.59
C GLN A 144 -4.23 8.41 -9.36
N ASP A 145 -4.88 9.55 -9.43
CA ASP A 145 -5.63 10.15 -8.30
C ASP A 145 -6.65 9.19 -7.70
N GLU A 146 -7.26 8.33 -8.53
CA GLU A 146 -8.26 7.35 -8.09
C GLU A 146 -7.71 6.34 -7.09
N VAL A 147 -6.41 6.05 -7.14
CA VAL A 147 -5.79 4.97 -6.34
C VAL A 147 -4.66 5.43 -5.44
N ASP A 148 -4.22 6.68 -5.54
CA ASP A 148 -3.04 7.17 -4.81
C ASP A 148 -3.20 7.17 -3.28
N ARG A 149 -4.45 7.20 -2.79
CA ARG A 149 -4.76 7.04 -1.36
C ARG A 149 -4.58 5.62 -0.82
N CYS A 150 -4.23 4.65 -1.67
CA CYS A 150 -4.06 3.26 -1.27
C CYS A 150 -2.86 3.10 -0.33
N VAL A 151 -3.11 2.60 0.88
CA VAL A 151 -2.10 2.24 1.88
C VAL A 151 -1.73 0.75 1.85
N GLU A 152 -2.21 0.01 0.86
CA GLU A 152 -1.90 -1.40 0.61
C GLU A 152 -2.30 -2.37 1.73
N CYS A 153 -3.34 -2.04 2.48
CA CYS A 153 -3.83 -2.83 3.62
C CYS A 153 -4.43 -4.21 3.25
N GLY A 154 -4.86 -4.42 1.99
CA GLY A 154 -5.35 -5.73 1.52
C GLY A 154 -6.84 -6.01 1.73
N TYR A 155 -7.62 -5.16 2.41
CA TYR A 155 -9.05 -5.41 2.67
C TYR A 155 -9.91 -5.62 1.40
N CYS A 156 -9.47 -5.11 0.27
CA CYS A 156 -10.14 -5.31 -1.02
C CYS A 156 -9.91 -6.68 -1.65
N GLU A 157 -8.95 -7.47 -1.16
CA GLU A 157 -8.55 -8.72 -1.81
C GLU A 157 -9.60 -9.84 -1.70
N PRO A 158 -10.23 -10.08 -0.52
CA PRO A 158 -11.18 -11.16 -0.36
C PRO A 158 -12.42 -11.06 -1.26
N VAL A 159 -12.82 -9.83 -1.63
CA VAL A 159 -14.02 -9.59 -2.45
C VAL A 159 -13.74 -9.51 -3.95
N CYS A 160 -12.48 -9.61 -4.35
CA CYS A 160 -12.11 -9.53 -5.76
C CYS A 160 -12.38 -10.86 -6.46
N PRO A 161 -13.19 -10.89 -7.54
CA PRO A 161 -13.46 -12.12 -8.29
C PRO A 161 -12.22 -12.67 -8.99
N SER A 162 -11.19 -11.87 -9.21
CA SER A 162 -9.93 -12.29 -9.84
C SER A 162 -8.87 -12.78 -8.87
N ARG A 163 -9.12 -12.79 -7.57
CA ARG A 163 -8.12 -13.09 -6.53
C ARG A 163 -7.42 -14.43 -6.68
N ASP A 164 -8.16 -15.43 -7.15
CA ASP A 164 -7.64 -16.79 -7.33
C ASP A 164 -7.23 -17.08 -8.79
N LEU A 165 -7.39 -16.08 -9.67
CA LEU A 165 -7.06 -16.19 -11.09
C LEU A 165 -5.72 -15.48 -11.42
N THR A 166 -5.60 -14.22 -11.01
CA THR A 166 -4.44 -13.35 -11.32
C THR A 166 -4.12 -12.43 -10.15
N LEU A 167 -4.28 -11.10 -10.34
CA LEU A 167 -3.97 -10.08 -9.34
C LEU A 167 -5.23 -9.54 -8.67
N THR A 168 -5.07 -9.24 -7.38
CA THR A 168 -6.06 -8.54 -6.56
C THR A 168 -6.02 -7.02 -6.82
N PRO A 169 -7.01 -6.24 -6.34
CA PRO A 169 -7.01 -4.79 -6.52
C PRO A 169 -5.75 -4.12 -5.97
N ARG A 170 -5.32 -4.48 -4.75
CA ARG A 170 -4.09 -3.97 -4.15
C ARG A 170 -2.87 -4.30 -5.02
N GLN A 171 -2.74 -5.54 -5.47
CA GLN A 171 -1.60 -5.98 -6.29
C GLN A 171 -1.54 -5.25 -7.64
N ARG A 172 -2.70 -4.91 -8.23
CA ARG A 172 -2.75 -4.09 -9.45
C ARG A 172 -2.19 -2.70 -9.23
N ILE A 173 -2.54 -2.06 -8.11
CA ILE A 173 -2.00 -0.75 -7.74
C ILE A 173 -0.49 -0.84 -7.51
N VAL A 174 -0.02 -1.88 -6.78
CA VAL A 174 1.41 -2.11 -6.53
C VAL A 174 2.19 -2.30 -7.83
N MET A 175 1.64 -3.03 -8.80
CA MET A 175 2.27 -3.19 -10.11
C MET A 175 2.42 -1.85 -10.84
N GLN A 176 1.39 -1.01 -10.83
CA GLN A 176 1.48 0.33 -11.43
C GLN A 176 2.50 1.23 -10.70
N ARG A 177 2.60 1.11 -9.38
CA ARG A 177 3.63 1.80 -8.59
C ARG A 177 5.03 1.31 -8.94
N ALA A 178 5.22 0.02 -9.17
CA ALA A 178 6.51 -0.53 -9.58
C ALA A 178 6.94 0.02 -10.96
N ILE A 179 6.00 0.11 -11.91
CA ILE A 179 6.24 0.73 -13.22
C ILE A 179 6.62 2.21 -13.07
N ALA A 180 5.87 2.96 -12.26
CA ALA A 180 6.14 4.37 -12.01
C ALA A 180 7.51 4.58 -11.32
N GLN A 181 7.89 3.68 -10.41
CA GLN A 181 9.20 3.72 -9.75
C GLN A 181 10.32 3.45 -10.73
N ALA A 182 10.22 2.41 -11.56
CA ALA A 182 11.23 2.09 -12.57
C ALA A 182 11.48 3.29 -13.50
N ARG A 183 10.42 3.97 -13.94
CA ARG A 183 10.55 5.20 -14.72
C ARG A 183 11.22 6.34 -13.96
N ALA A 184 10.86 6.54 -12.70
CA ALA A 184 11.48 7.56 -11.86
C ALA A 184 12.98 7.33 -11.63
N ASP A 185 13.38 6.07 -11.60
CA ASP A 185 14.79 5.64 -11.46
C ASP A 185 15.55 5.67 -12.81
N GLY A 186 14.86 5.95 -13.93
CA GLY A 186 15.42 5.98 -15.28
C GLY A 186 15.63 4.60 -15.91
N ASP A 187 15.04 3.55 -15.33
CA ASP A 187 15.07 2.18 -15.85
C ASP A 187 13.88 1.93 -16.79
N GLU A 188 13.95 2.47 -17.99
CA GLU A 188 12.89 2.35 -19.00
C GLU A 188 12.75 0.91 -19.53
N GLU A 189 13.81 0.10 -19.50
CA GLU A 189 13.77 -1.31 -19.89
C GLU A 189 12.88 -2.09 -18.92
N LEU A 190 13.14 -1.95 -17.63
CA LEU A 190 12.31 -2.58 -16.59
C LEU A 190 10.86 -2.07 -16.63
N ALA A 191 10.66 -0.76 -16.81
CA ALA A 191 9.32 -0.19 -16.88
C ALA A 191 8.50 -0.79 -18.02
N THR A 192 9.11 -0.94 -19.21
CA THR A 192 8.48 -1.53 -20.38
C THR A 192 8.17 -3.01 -20.17
N ASP A 193 9.12 -3.81 -19.65
CA ASP A 193 8.89 -5.23 -19.34
C ASP A 193 7.73 -5.41 -18.33
N LEU A 194 7.70 -4.57 -17.29
CA LEU A 194 6.61 -4.60 -16.31
C LEU A 194 5.25 -4.23 -16.94
N GLU A 195 5.19 -3.25 -17.83
CA GLU A 195 3.95 -2.86 -18.53
C GLU A 195 3.42 -3.98 -19.43
N GLU A 196 4.29 -4.61 -20.21
CA GLU A 196 3.91 -5.74 -21.05
C GLU A 196 3.35 -6.89 -20.22
N ARG A 197 4.03 -7.24 -19.13
CA ARG A 197 3.58 -8.28 -18.18
C ARG A 197 2.30 -7.90 -17.44
N ALA A 198 2.06 -6.62 -17.21
CA ALA A 198 0.89 -6.11 -16.51
C ALA A 198 -0.40 -6.19 -17.37
N THR A 199 -0.30 -6.23 -18.68
CA THR A 199 -1.45 -6.16 -19.60
C THR A 199 -2.52 -7.20 -19.27
N TYR A 200 -2.18 -8.46 -19.15
CA TYR A 200 -3.15 -9.50 -18.80
C TYR A 200 -3.59 -9.43 -17.33
N PRO A 201 -2.70 -9.55 -16.33
CA PRO A 201 -3.12 -9.68 -14.93
C PRO A 201 -3.68 -8.38 -14.32
N VAL A 202 -3.23 -7.22 -14.76
CA VAL A 202 -3.72 -5.93 -14.23
C VAL A 202 -4.95 -5.44 -14.99
N VAL A 203 -4.89 -5.47 -16.33
CA VAL A 203 -5.88 -4.78 -17.17
C VAL A 203 -7.01 -5.72 -17.62
N GLN A 204 -6.68 -6.89 -18.20
CA GLN A 204 -7.68 -7.74 -18.83
C GLN A 204 -8.53 -8.53 -17.83
N THR A 205 -7.94 -9.01 -16.74
CA THR A 205 -8.62 -9.88 -15.76
C THR A 205 -9.40 -9.13 -14.70
N CYS A 206 -9.45 -7.80 -14.70
CA CYS A 206 -10.31 -7.05 -13.80
C CYS A 206 -11.76 -7.10 -14.30
N ALA A 207 -12.68 -7.55 -13.45
CA ALA A 207 -14.11 -7.58 -13.76
C ALA A 207 -14.75 -6.19 -13.82
N VAL A 208 -14.09 -5.17 -13.24
CA VAL A 208 -14.57 -3.78 -13.17
C VAL A 208 -15.96 -3.66 -12.49
N ASP A 209 -16.23 -4.58 -11.56
CA ASP A 209 -17.51 -4.69 -10.83
C ASP A 209 -17.65 -3.72 -9.66
N GLY A 210 -16.55 -3.08 -9.24
CA GLY A 210 -16.53 -2.13 -8.13
C GLY A 210 -16.58 -2.76 -6.72
N MET A 211 -16.63 -4.08 -6.60
CA MET A 211 -16.71 -4.76 -5.29
C MET A 211 -15.54 -4.41 -4.37
N CYS A 212 -14.37 -4.13 -4.93
CA CYS A 212 -13.20 -3.72 -4.15
C CYS A 212 -13.42 -2.43 -3.36
N GLN A 213 -14.27 -1.52 -3.84
CA GLN A 213 -14.60 -0.27 -3.17
C GLN A 213 -15.40 -0.50 -1.87
N THR A 214 -16.26 -1.51 -1.83
CA THR A 214 -17.13 -1.77 -0.68
C THR A 214 -16.35 -2.15 0.57
N ASN A 215 -15.21 -2.83 0.40
CA ASN A 215 -14.34 -3.25 1.49
C ASN A 215 -13.13 -2.32 1.70
N CYS A 216 -12.95 -1.31 0.85
CA CYS A 216 -11.84 -0.39 0.98
C CYS A 216 -12.14 0.69 2.04
N PRO A 217 -11.33 0.83 3.11
CA PRO A 217 -11.55 1.85 4.15
C PRO A 217 -11.54 3.29 3.61
N VAL A 218 -10.87 3.53 2.49
CA VAL A 218 -10.78 4.83 1.80
C VAL A 218 -11.55 4.85 0.48
N HIS A 219 -12.44 3.87 0.27
CA HIS A 219 -13.39 3.80 -0.85
C HIS A 219 -12.75 3.89 -2.24
N ILE A 220 -11.62 3.18 -2.46
CA ILE A 220 -10.98 3.10 -3.77
C ILE A 220 -11.67 2.05 -4.64
N ASN A 221 -12.14 2.46 -5.81
CA ASN A 221 -12.55 1.57 -6.88
C ASN A 221 -11.39 1.36 -7.87
N THR A 222 -10.67 0.27 -7.71
CA THR A 222 -9.56 -0.07 -8.65
C THR A 222 -10.07 -0.29 -10.09
N GLY A 223 -11.36 -0.54 -10.27
CA GLY A 223 -11.99 -0.62 -11.58
C GLY A 223 -11.88 0.68 -12.38
N ASP A 224 -11.83 1.85 -11.73
CA ASP A 224 -11.70 3.14 -12.41
C ASP A 224 -10.29 3.30 -13.01
N LEU A 225 -9.24 2.92 -12.26
CA LEU A 225 -7.88 2.78 -12.80
C LEU A 225 -7.86 1.88 -14.05
N VAL A 226 -8.48 0.70 -13.96
CA VAL A 226 -8.47 -0.27 -15.08
C VAL A 226 -9.25 0.25 -16.30
N ARG A 227 -10.36 0.97 -16.10
CA ARG A 227 -11.07 1.64 -17.22
C ARG A 227 -10.17 2.65 -17.92
N ARG A 228 -9.42 3.45 -17.16
CA ARG A 228 -8.45 4.40 -17.72
C ARG A 228 -7.37 3.67 -18.52
N LEU A 229 -6.72 2.67 -17.94
CA LEU A 229 -5.69 1.89 -18.63
C LEU A 229 -6.21 1.22 -19.90
N ARG A 230 -7.45 0.71 -19.90
CA ARG A 230 -8.09 0.18 -21.11
C ARG A 230 -8.32 1.26 -22.15
N ALA A 231 -8.72 2.45 -21.74
CA ALA A 231 -8.95 3.56 -22.68
C ALA A 231 -7.63 4.03 -23.32
N GLU A 232 -6.56 4.10 -22.57
CA GLU A 232 -5.23 4.49 -23.06
C GLU A 232 -4.66 3.52 -24.11
N HIS A 233 -5.01 2.23 -24.00
CA HIS A 233 -4.58 1.19 -24.96
C HIS A 233 -5.47 1.08 -26.19
N ASN A 234 -6.61 1.81 -26.26
CA ASN A 234 -7.50 1.75 -27.41
C ASN A 234 -7.01 2.67 -28.53
N PRO A 235 -6.88 2.18 -29.78
CA PRO A 235 -6.59 3.03 -30.93
C PRO A 235 -7.65 4.13 -31.10
N ALA A 236 -7.22 5.32 -31.44
CA ALA A 236 -8.12 6.48 -31.61
C ALA A 236 -9.28 6.21 -32.59
N VAL A 237 -9.05 5.37 -33.62
CA VAL A 237 -10.09 4.99 -34.60
C VAL A 237 -11.23 4.20 -33.93
N TRP A 238 -10.91 3.31 -32.95
CA TRP A 238 -11.95 2.60 -32.23
C TRP A 238 -12.71 3.50 -31.26
N GLN A 239 -12.03 4.45 -30.63
CA GLN A 239 -12.66 5.46 -29.79
C GLN A 239 -13.68 6.27 -30.59
N ALA A 240 -13.28 6.82 -31.76
CA ALA A 240 -14.16 7.57 -32.66
C ALA A 240 -15.35 6.73 -33.16
N THR A 241 -15.11 5.45 -33.46
CA THR A 241 -16.17 4.53 -33.89
C THR A 241 -17.21 4.30 -32.81
N TRP A 242 -16.77 4.08 -31.56
CA TRP A 242 -17.65 3.91 -30.40
C TRP A 242 -18.42 5.19 -30.07
N ASP A 243 -17.77 6.36 -30.15
CA ASP A 243 -18.43 7.66 -29.95
C ASP A 243 -19.53 7.89 -30.98
N LEU A 244 -19.30 7.53 -32.24
CA LEU A 244 -20.32 7.59 -33.28
C LEU A 244 -21.48 6.61 -33.01
N ALA A 245 -21.16 5.36 -32.64
CA ALA A 245 -22.15 4.35 -32.29
C ALA A 245 -22.99 4.77 -31.07
N ALA A 246 -22.37 5.36 -30.05
CA ALA A 246 -23.04 5.85 -28.86
C ALA A 246 -24.01 6.99 -29.18
N LYS A 247 -23.60 7.95 -30.01
CA LYS A 247 -24.48 9.05 -30.51
C LYS A 247 -25.64 8.55 -31.35
N GLY A 248 -25.43 7.51 -32.15
CA GLY A 248 -26.44 6.87 -32.98
C GLY A 248 -27.30 5.83 -32.27
N TRP A 249 -27.01 5.47 -31.00
CA TRP A 249 -27.65 4.36 -30.32
C TRP A 249 -29.16 4.50 -30.15
N GLY A 250 -29.63 5.68 -29.75
CA GLY A 250 -31.07 5.98 -29.60
C GLY A 250 -31.84 5.77 -30.88
N PRO A 251 -31.49 6.44 -32.00
CA PRO A 251 -32.11 6.22 -33.32
C PRO A 251 -32.05 4.74 -33.76
N PHE A 252 -30.90 4.07 -33.55
CA PHE A 252 -30.75 2.66 -33.92
C PHE A 252 -31.73 1.75 -33.15
N VAL A 253 -31.80 1.88 -31.81
CA VAL A 253 -32.71 1.09 -30.96
C VAL A 253 -34.17 1.35 -31.36
N THR A 254 -34.52 2.61 -31.63
CA THR A 254 -35.90 2.94 -32.08
C THR A 254 -36.25 2.27 -33.41
N ALA A 255 -35.33 2.32 -34.40
CA ALA A 255 -35.52 1.67 -35.65
C ALA A 255 -35.58 0.13 -35.53
N ALA A 256 -34.68 -0.47 -34.74
CA ALA A 256 -34.67 -1.88 -34.50
C ALA A 256 -35.94 -2.37 -33.80
N SER A 257 -36.42 -1.62 -32.79
CA SER A 257 -37.68 -1.93 -32.08
C SER A 257 -38.89 -1.86 -33.01
N ALA A 258 -38.95 -0.81 -33.86
CA ALA A 258 -40.01 -0.69 -34.86
C ALA A 258 -39.96 -1.88 -35.86
N GLY A 259 -38.76 -2.23 -36.33
CA GLY A 259 -38.56 -3.40 -37.22
C GLY A 259 -39.01 -4.71 -36.60
N MET A 260 -38.60 -4.95 -35.32
CA MET A 260 -39.05 -6.16 -34.60
C MET A 260 -40.57 -6.19 -34.38
N SER A 261 -41.19 -5.04 -34.12
CA SER A 261 -42.64 -4.94 -33.94
C SER A 261 -43.41 -5.18 -35.24
N ALA A 262 -42.78 -4.91 -36.37
CA ALA A 262 -43.37 -5.19 -37.69
C ALA A 262 -43.26 -6.67 -38.12
N ILE A 263 -42.39 -7.45 -37.49
CA ILE A 263 -42.29 -8.89 -37.75
C ILE A 263 -43.48 -9.59 -37.08
N LYS A 264 -44.43 -10.10 -37.90
CA LYS A 264 -45.54 -10.87 -37.37
C LYS A 264 -45.01 -12.08 -36.62
N PRO A 265 -45.61 -12.42 -35.45
CA PRO A 265 -45.19 -13.59 -34.71
C PRO A 265 -45.26 -14.85 -35.60
N VAL A 266 -44.17 -15.61 -35.63
CA VAL A 266 -44.13 -16.89 -36.34
C VAL A 266 -45.19 -17.79 -35.72
N PRO A 267 -46.10 -18.39 -36.52
CA PRO A 267 -47.14 -19.30 -35.99
C PRO A 267 -46.50 -20.43 -35.20
N ALA A 268 -47.07 -20.75 -34.03
CA ALA A 268 -46.55 -21.77 -33.09
C ALA A 268 -46.33 -23.14 -33.74
N ALA A 269 -46.89 -23.40 -34.90
CA ALA A 269 -46.69 -24.63 -35.69
C ALA A 269 -45.26 -24.79 -36.27
N ALA A 270 -44.44 -23.76 -36.29
CA ALA A 270 -43.09 -23.81 -36.83
C ALA A 270 -42.00 -24.09 -35.74
N THR A 271 -42.36 -24.24 -34.48
CA THR A 271 -41.43 -24.45 -33.35
C THR A 271 -41.40 -25.90 -32.85
N ASN A 272 -42.04 -26.83 -33.51
CA ASN A 272 -41.94 -28.27 -33.23
C ASN A 272 -40.92 -28.92 -34.18
N VAL A 273 -39.63 -28.83 -33.84
CA VAL A 273 -38.58 -29.74 -34.27
C VAL A 273 -37.73 -30.10 -33.04
#